data_4e1bd978e67f40efa90a9a9f2709893f
#
_entry.id   4e1bd978e67f40efa90a9a9f2709893f
#
_cell.length_a   1.000
_cell.length_b   1.000
_cell.length_c   1.000
_cell.angle_alpha   90.00
_cell.angle_beta   90.00
_cell.angle_gamma   90.00
#
_symmetry.space_group_name_H-M   'P 1'
#
loop_
_entity.id
_entity.type
_entity.pdbx_description
1 polymer ?
#
loop_
_entity_poly.entity_id
_entity_poly.type
_entity_poly.pdbx_seq_one_letter_code
_entity_poly.pdbx_strand_id
1 'polypeptide(L)'
;MARLLAVCLLVLSLPGCSLFRGMPPQDFFVLFFNPSTSQLAPEAQQIVRQAAANARTLRATQIVIAIPANTPGGMQLVEGRRTAVENILSAAGTDPKLFSRVPLTAAGPAPQGAVDRAEIRLVH
;
A
#
# COMPACT_ATOMS: atom_id res chain seq x y z
N MET A 1 11.19 55.14 -33.11
CA MET A 1 12.19 54.10 -32.85
C MET A 1 11.68 53.25 -31.70
N ALA A 2 11.10 52.13 -32.02
CA ALA A 2 10.63 51.17 -31.01
C ALA A 2 11.80 50.27 -30.64
N ARG A 3 12.30 50.38 -29.43
CA ARG A 3 13.20 49.39 -28.87
C ARG A 3 12.36 48.30 -28.22
N LEU A 4 12.25 47.21 -28.91
CA LEU A 4 11.74 45.98 -28.36
C LEU A 4 12.72 45.47 -27.30
N LEU A 5 12.40 45.71 -26.05
CA LEU A 5 12.97 44.98 -24.94
C LEU A 5 12.33 43.57 -24.94
N ALA A 6 13.05 42.65 -25.51
CA ALA A 6 12.75 41.24 -25.34
C ALA A 6 13.03 40.87 -23.87
N VAL A 7 12.00 40.91 -23.07
CA VAL A 7 12.03 40.29 -21.75
C VAL A 7 12.01 38.79 -21.99
N CYS A 8 13.18 38.18 -22.01
CA CYS A 8 13.30 36.74 -21.87
C CYS A 8 12.80 36.39 -20.48
N LEU A 9 11.52 36.04 -20.38
CA LEU A 9 11.02 35.29 -19.25
C LEU A 9 11.69 33.92 -19.31
N LEU A 10 12.80 33.77 -18.61
CA LEU A 10 13.33 32.49 -18.25
C LEU A 10 12.32 31.88 -17.29
N VAL A 11 11.41 31.11 -17.84
CA VAL A 11 10.62 30.18 -17.04
C VAL A 11 11.62 29.15 -16.56
N LEU A 12 12.12 29.33 -15.35
CA LEU A 12 12.79 28.29 -14.60
C LEU A 12 11.74 27.21 -14.30
N SER A 13 11.57 26.32 -15.25
CA SER A 13 10.91 25.05 -14.98
C SER A 13 11.84 24.27 -14.06
N LEU A 14 11.64 24.44 -12.77
CA LEU A 14 12.28 23.61 -11.76
C LEU A 14 11.77 22.19 -11.95
N PRO A 15 12.61 21.22 -12.34
CA PRO A 15 12.22 19.83 -12.37
C PRO A 15 12.20 19.30 -10.93
N GLY A 16 11.18 19.67 -10.15
CA GLY A 16 11.02 19.26 -8.77
C GLY A 16 10.73 17.78 -8.57
N CYS A 17 10.59 17.01 -9.66
CA CYS A 17 10.25 15.58 -9.61
C CYS A 17 11.42 14.65 -9.90
N SER A 18 12.61 15.14 -10.24
CA SER A 18 13.71 14.29 -10.68
C SER A 18 14.41 13.53 -9.53
N LEU A 19 14.24 13.97 -8.29
CA LEU A 19 14.83 13.31 -7.11
C LEU A 19 14.18 11.97 -6.77
N PHE A 20 12.95 11.71 -7.25
CA PHE A 20 12.23 10.47 -6.97
C PHE A 20 12.23 9.47 -8.14
N ARG A 21 12.75 9.84 -9.29
CA ARG A 21 12.74 9.02 -10.51
C ARG A 21 13.68 7.82 -10.46
N GLY A 22 14.59 7.72 -9.49
CA GLY A 22 15.55 6.63 -9.37
C GLY A 22 15.21 5.59 -8.31
N MET A 23 14.14 5.78 -7.54
CA MET A 23 13.74 4.82 -6.51
C MET A 23 12.88 3.71 -7.12
N PRO A 24 13.23 2.43 -6.93
CA PRO A 24 12.36 1.34 -7.35
C PRO A 24 11.02 1.44 -6.59
N PRO A 25 9.88 1.06 -7.23
CA PRO A 25 8.62 0.98 -6.52
C PRO A 25 8.73 0.01 -5.34
N GLN A 26 8.15 0.40 -4.23
CA GLN A 26 8.13 -0.42 -3.01
C GLN A 26 7.24 -1.65 -3.23
N ASP A 27 7.70 -2.80 -2.80
CA ASP A 27 6.99 -4.08 -2.92
C ASP A 27 6.57 -4.68 -1.56
N PHE A 28 6.84 -3.96 -0.48
CA PHE A 28 6.50 -4.36 0.87
C PHE A 28 5.91 -3.18 1.63
N PHE A 29 4.75 -3.41 2.27
CA PHE A 29 4.01 -2.40 3.00
C PHE A 29 3.61 -2.92 4.37
N VAL A 30 3.71 -2.07 5.37
CA VAL A 30 3.24 -2.34 6.72
C VAL A 30 2.14 -1.35 7.06
N LEU A 31 1.05 -1.84 7.59
CA LEU A 31 -0.06 -1.01 8.04
C LEU A 31 -0.61 -1.51 9.37
N PHE A 32 -1.34 -0.66 10.06
CA PHE A 32 -1.93 -0.97 11.34
C PHE A 32 -3.43 -0.74 11.31
N PHE A 33 -4.15 -1.66 11.94
CA PHE A 33 -5.59 -1.50 12.22
C PHE A 33 -5.80 -0.79 13.54
N ASN A 34 -6.96 -0.16 13.69
CA ASN A 34 -7.41 0.28 14.99
C ASN A 34 -7.60 -0.95 15.90
N PRO A 35 -7.19 -0.88 17.17
CA PRO A 35 -7.26 -2.03 18.07
C PRO A 35 -8.65 -2.68 18.11
N SER A 36 -8.68 -4.00 18.05
CA SER A 36 -9.89 -4.82 18.12
C SER A 36 -10.94 -4.54 17.03
N THR A 37 -10.54 -3.90 15.93
CA THR A 37 -11.42 -3.60 14.80
C THR A 37 -10.81 -4.07 13.48
N SER A 38 -11.65 -4.13 12.44
CA SER A 38 -11.23 -4.30 11.04
C SER A 38 -11.17 -2.97 10.30
N GLN A 39 -11.21 -1.85 11.01
CA GLN A 39 -11.18 -0.51 10.43
C GLN A 39 -9.74 -0.02 10.26
N LEU A 40 -9.48 0.57 9.10
CA LEU A 40 -8.22 1.21 8.77
C LEU A 40 -8.36 2.73 8.94
N ALA A 41 -7.41 3.33 9.65
CA ALA A 41 -7.27 4.77 9.67
C ALA A 41 -7.01 5.32 8.26
N PRO A 42 -7.33 6.59 7.97
CA PRO A 42 -7.11 7.18 6.65
C PRO A 42 -5.68 7.01 6.12
N GLU A 43 -4.68 7.09 6.98
CA GLU A 43 -3.27 6.89 6.63
C GLU A 43 -3.00 5.45 6.17
N ALA A 44 -3.56 4.47 6.88
CA ALA A 44 -3.44 3.07 6.50
C ALA A 44 -4.16 2.77 5.18
N GLN A 45 -5.30 3.39 4.93
CA GLN A 45 -5.99 3.28 3.64
C GLN A 45 -5.14 3.82 2.50
N GLN A 46 -4.42 4.91 2.69
CA GLN A 46 -3.50 5.45 1.70
C GLN A 46 -2.35 4.50 1.40
N ILE A 47 -1.82 3.82 2.42
CA ILE A 47 -0.79 2.79 2.23
C ILE A 47 -1.32 1.67 1.34
N VAL A 48 -2.54 1.20 1.54
CA VAL A 48 -3.15 0.17 0.71
C VAL A 48 -3.34 0.64 -0.73
N ARG A 49 -3.79 1.88 -0.93
CA ARG A 49 -3.92 2.46 -2.28
C ARG A 49 -2.57 2.59 -2.97
N GLN A 50 -1.53 2.94 -2.24
CA GLN A 50 -0.17 2.98 -2.77
C GLN A 50 0.30 1.58 -3.18
N ALA A 51 0.00 0.57 -2.38
CA ALA A 51 0.29 -0.82 -2.73
C ALA A 51 -0.41 -1.23 -4.03
N ALA A 52 -1.67 -0.83 -4.23
CA ALA A 52 -2.39 -1.09 -5.47
C ALA A 52 -1.73 -0.43 -6.69
N ALA A 53 -1.29 0.82 -6.55
CA ALA A 53 -0.57 1.54 -7.60
C ALA A 53 0.76 0.87 -7.94
N ASN A 54 1.52 0.49 -6.92
CA ASN A 54 2.82 -0.18 -7.10
C ASN A 54 2.66 -1.58 -7.70
N ALA A 55 1.58 -2.29 -7.35
CA ALA A 55 1.29 -3.59 -7.95
C ALA A 55 1.13 -3.50 -9.48
N ARG A 56 0.48 -2.44 -9.96
CA ARG A 56 0.39 -2.19 -11.41
C ARG A 56 1.73 -1.85 -12.03
N THR A 57 2.49 -0.96 -11.40
CA THR A 57 3.81 -0.53 -11.90
C THR A 57 4.79 -1.69 -11.96
N LEU A 58 4.81 -2.55 -10.94
CA LEU A 58 5.68 -3.73 -10.86
C LEU A 58 5.14 -4.92 -11.67
N ARG A 59 3.93 -4.84 -12.18
CA ARG A 59 3.23 -5.97 -12.81
C ARG A 59 3.21 -7.19 -11.90
N ALA A 60 2.76 -6.97 -10.66
CA ALA A 60 2.69 -8.00 -9.66
C ALA A 60 1.88 -9.20 -10.15
N THR A 61 2.39 -10.39 -9.91
CA THR A 61 1.73 -11.65 -10.23
C THR A 61 0.95 -12.20 -9.05
N GLN A 62 1.25 -11.71 -7.85
CA GLN A 62 0.58 -12.12 -6.62
C GLN A 62 0.68 -11.02 -5.57
N ILE A 63 -0.36 -10.87 -4.79
CA ILE A 63 -0.40 -9.97 -3.64
C ILE A 63 -0.66 -10.80 -2.39
N VAL A 64 0.29 -10.78 -1.47
CA VAL A 64 0.20 -11.51 -0.21
C VAL A 64 -0.18 -10.55 0.90
N ILE A 65 -1.30 -10.83 1.56
CA ILE A 65 -1.76 -10.08 2.73
C ILE A 65 -1.54 -10.97 3.94
N ALA A 66 -0.62 -10.57 4.81
CA ALA A 66 -0.27 -11.31 6.02
C ALA A 66 -0.82 -10.61 7.25
N ILE A 67 -1.62 -11.34 8.03
CA ILE A 67 -2.22 -10.85 9.26
C ILE A 67 -1.83 -11.84 10.38
N PRO A 68 -1.37 -11.34 11.55
CA PRO A 68 -0.88 -12.21 12.62
C PRO A 68 -1.93 -13.21 13.10
N ALA A 69 -1.50 -14.46 13.32
CA ALA A 69 -2.35 -15.52 13.81
C ALA A 69 -2.86 -15.27 15.24
N ASN A 70 -2.13 -14.49 16.03
CA ASN A 70 -2.47 -14.12 17.40
C ASN A 70 -3.24 -12.81 17.51
N THR A 71 -3.88 -12.37 16.43
CA THR A 71 -4.74 -11.18 16.45
C THR A 71 -5.84 -11.35 17.50
N PRO A 72 -6.00 -10.39 18.44
CA PRO A 72 -7.08 -10.44 19.41
C PRO A 72 -8.45 -10.43 18.71
N GLY A 73 -9.36 -11.33 19.12
CA GLY A 73 -10.65 -11.51 18.44
C GLY A 73 -10.70 -12.71 17.51
N GLY A 74 -9.59 -13.41 17.34
CA GLY A 74 -9.50 -14.68 16.63
C GLY A 74 -9.67 -14.57 15.12
N MET A 75 -9.97 -15.69 14.49
CA MET A 75 -10.03 -15.82 13.03
C MET A 75 -11.09 -14.94 12.39
N GLN A 76 -12.18 -14.66 13.07
CA GLN A 76 -13.24 -13.79 12.55
C GLN A 76 -12.73 -12.37 12.31
N LEU A 77 -11.96 -11.81 13.25
CA LEU A 77 -11.37 -10.49 13.08
C LEU A 77 -10.27 -10.52 12.02
N VAL A 78 -9.48 -11.57 11.98
CA VAL A 78 -8.44 -11.75 10.96
C VAL A 78 -9.05 -11.76 9.56
N GLU A 79 -10.12 -12.49 9.33
CA GLU A 79 -10.81 -12.51 8.03
C GLU A 79 -11.45 -11.15 7.72
N GLY A 80 -12.03 -10.48 8.71
CA GLY A 80 -12.57 -9.14 8.53
C GLY A 80 -11.49 -8.11 8.12
N ARG A 81 -10.32 -8.21 8.71
CA ARG A 81 -9.17 -7.35 8.36
C ARG A 81 -8.66 -7.63 6.96
N ARG A 82 -8.55 -8.89 6.58
CA ARG A 82 -8.18 -9.28 5.22
C ARG A 82 -9.16 -8.71 4.22
N THR A 83 -10.44 -8.90 4.45
CA THR A 83 -11.51 -8.38 3.58
C THR A 83 -11.44 -6.87 3.45
N ALA A 84 -11.18 -6.15 4.54
CA ALA A 84 -11.04 -4.69 4.50
C ALA A 84 -9.89 -4.25 3.58
N VAL A 85 -8.75 -4.91 3.64
CA VAL A 85 -7.61 -4.62 2.76
C VAL A 85 -7.94 -4.98 1.31
N GLU A 86 -8.49 -6.16 1.06
CA GLU A 86 -8.87 -6.62 -0.28
C GLU A 86 -9.88 -5.68 -0.93
N ASN A 87 -10.85 -5.17 -0.17
CA ASN A 87 -11.85 -4.23 -0.67
C ASN A 87 -11.23 -2.92 -1.15
N ILE A 88 -10.26 -2.39 -0.42
CA ILE A 88 -9.56 -1.16 -0.82
C ILE A 88 -8.70 -1.41 -2.06
N LEU A 89 -7.97 -2.52 -2.11
CA LEU A 89 -7.19 -2.91 -3.27
C LEU A 89 -8.08 -3.04 -4.51
N SER A 90 -9.21 -3.73 -4.39
CA SER A 90 -10.15 -3.92 -5.49
C SER A 90 -10.78 -2.60 -5.94
N ALA A 91 -11.15 -1.72 -5.01
CA ALA A 91 -11.67 -0.39 -5.33
C ALA A 91 -10.63 0.48 -6.03
N ALA A 92 -9.34 0.25 -5.77
CA ALA A 92 -8.23 0.92 -6.43
C ALA A 92 -7.84 0.29 -7.78
N GLY A 93 -8.57 -0.73 -8.23
CA GLY A 93 -8.39 -1.35 -9.55
C GLY A 93 -7.52 -2.61 -9.57
N THR A 94 -7.18 -3.17 -8.42
CA THR A 94 -6.44 -4.43 -8.35
C THR A 94 -7.33 -5.61 -8.71
N ASP A 95 -6.83 -6.51 -9.56
CA ASP A 95 -7.53 -7.74 -9.90
C ASP A 95 -7.56 -8.69 -8.68
N PRO A 96 -8.74 -9.11 -8.21
CA PRO A 96 -8.86 -10.04 -7.08
C PRO A 96 -8.17 -11.38 -7.31
N LYS A 97 -7.94 -11.79 -8.54
CA LYS A 97 -7.21 -13.02 -8.86
C LYS A 97 -5.76 -13.02 -8.38
N LEU A 98 -5.20 -11.83 -8.14
CA LEU A 98 -3.83 -11.69 -7.63
C LEU A 98 -3.73 -11.95 -6.14
N PHE A 99 -4.84 -11.94 -5.40
CA PHE A 99 -4.82 -12.14 -3.96
C PHE A 99 -4.42 -13.57 -3.61
N SER A 100 -3.31 -13.69 -2.88
CA SER A 100 -2.88 -14.97 -2.35
C SER A 100 -3.75 -15.38 -1.17
N ARG A 101 -4.22 -16.61 -1.19
CA ARG A 101 -4.93 -17.20 -0.06
C ARG A 101 -3.99 -18.07 0.78
N VAL A 102 -2.84 -17.50 1.12
CA VAL A 102 -1.95 -18.15 2.09
C VAL A 102 -2.70 -18.30 3.41
N PRO A 103 -2.68 -19.48 4.02
CA PRO A 103 -3.26 -19.64 5.35
C PRO A 103 -2.65 -18.61 6.31
N LEU A 104 -3.49 -17.99 7.11
CA LEU A 104 -3.09 -16.94 8.05
C LEU A 104 -2.08 -17.42 9.10
N THR A 105 -2.09 -18.72 9.35
CA THR A 105 -1.11 -19.39 10.20
C THR A 105 0.33 -19.28 9.67
N ALA A 106 0.52 -19.03 8.38
CA ALA A 106 1.84 -18.85 7.78
C ALA A 106 2.51 -17.51 8.17
N ALA A 107 1.73 -16.53 8.63
CA ALA A 107 2.27 -15.25 9.08
C ALA A 107 2.98 -15.35 10.43
N GLY A 108 2.74 -16.42 11.19
CA GLY A 108 3.27 -16.60 12.53
C GLY A 108 2.65 -15.65 13.57
N PRO A 109 3.01 -15.79 14.85
CA PRO A 109 2.58 -14.87 15.89
C PRO A 109 3.37 -13.56 15.80
N ALA A 110 2.68 -12.42 15.97
CA ALA A 110 3.33 -11.13 16.05
C ALA A 110 3.93 -10.90 17.46
N PRO A 111 5.01 -10.12 17.56
CA PRO A 111 5.49 -9.64 18.85
C PRO A 111 4.41 -8.86 19.60
N GLN A 112 4.50 -8.85 20.92
CA GLN A 112 3.60 -8.06 21.74
C GLN A 112 3.66 -6.59 21.31
N GLY A 113 2.50 -5.96 21.06
CA GLY A 113 2.40 -4.59 20.53
C GLY A 113 2.31 -4.49 19.00
N ALA A 114 2.50 -5.58 18.29
CA ALA A 114 2.36 -5.63 16.83
C ALA A 114 1.20 -6.50 16.35
N VAL A 115 0.27 -6.84 17.26
CA VAL A 115 -0.88 -7.72 16.95
C VAL A 115 -1.90 -7.08 16.01
N ASP A 116 -1.92 -5.75 15.89
CA ASP A 116 -2.79 -5.02 14.98
C ASP A 116 -2.11 -4.71 13.64
N ARG A 117 -0.94 -5.25 13.41
CA ARG A 117 -0.15 -5.08 12.20
C ARG A 117 -0.65 -5.97 11.09
N ALA A 118 -0.65 -5.44 9.88
CA ALA A 118 -0.79 -6.22 8.66
C ALA A 118 0.35 -5.88 7.70
N GLU A 119 0.68 -6.82 6.84
CA GLU A 119 1.72 -6.66 5.82
C GLU A 119 1.13 -6.97 4.45
N ILE A 120 1.53 -6.17 3.46
CA ILE A 120 1.23 -6.43 2.05
C ILE A 120 2.56 -6.64 1.35
N ARG A 121 2.69 -7.75 0.67
CA ARG A 121 3.86 -8.06 -0.16
C ARG A 121 3.43 -8.27 -1.59
N LEU A 122 4.10 -7.58 -2.50
CA LEU A 122 3.90 -7.72 -3.94
C LEU A 122 4.94 -8.68 -4.50
N VAL A 123 4.48 -9.73 -5.17
CA VAL A 123 5.34 -10.68 -5.87
C VAL A 123 5.34 -10.31 -7.35
N HIS A 124 6.53 -10.14 -7.94
CA HIS A 124 6.69 -9.73 -9.34
C HIS A 124 7.90 -10.36 -10.02
#